data_5257e02d21dd7b14713bda7e344c43ac
#
_entry.id   5257e02d21dd7b14713bda7e344c43ac
#
_cell.length_a   1.000
_cell.length_b   1.000
_cell.length_c   1.000
_cell.angle_alpha   90.00
_cell.angle_beta   90.00
_cell.angle_gamma   90.00
#
_symmetry.space_group_name_H-M   'P 1'
#
loop_
_entity.id
_entity.type
_entity.pdbx_description
1 polymer ?
#
loop_
_entity_poly.entity_id
_entity_poly.type
_entity_poly.pdbx_seq_one_letter_code
_entity_poly.pdbx_strand_id
1 'polypeptide(L)'
;MTNPNKRKGDKAEREAAELMTEVTGFDCQRNLSAGIPGDVGDLHGIPNTVIQVCDWADKNRACLVKPREVEVQKENAGADFVGTMVRFRGGKWRIVLTPEQFNTLLQAALH
;
A
#
# COMPACT_ATOMS: atom_id res chain seq x y z
N MET A 1 5.32 -25.86 6.27
CA MET A 1 4.44 -25.18 7.24
C MET A 1 4.35 -23.70 6.94
N THR A 2 3.14 -23.18 6.88
CA THR A 2 2.94 -21.75 6.58
C THR A 2 3.17 -20.92 7.84
N ASN A 3 3.99 -19.89 7.73
CA ASN A 3 4.21 -18.93 8.81
C ASN A 3 2.89 -18.16 9.07
N PRO A 4 2.37 -18.11 10.32
CA PRO A 4 1.15 -17.37 10.64
C PRO A 4 1.21 -15.90 10.25
N ASN A 5 2.37 -15.24 10.38
CA ASN A 5 2.55 -13.85 10.00
C ASN A 5 2.45 -13.65 8.48
N LYS A 6 2.96 -14.60 7.72
CA LYS A 6 2.84 -14.56 6.26
C LYS A 6 1.37 -14.70 5.83
N ARG A 7 0.63 -15.63 6.45
CA ARG A 7 -0.80 -15.80 6.15
C ARG A 7 -1.61 -14.55 6.48
N LYS A 8 -1.29 -13.90 7.59
CA LYS A 8 -1.93 -12.65 7.98
C LYS A 8 -1.66 -11.55 6.95
N GLY A 9 -0.41 -11.43 6.50
CA GLY A 9 -0.03 -10.48 5.48
C GLY A 9 -0.72 -10.74 4.14
N ASP A 10 -0.75 -12.00 3.70
CA ASP A 10 -1.40 -12.41 2.46
C ASP A 10 -2.91 -12.12 2.48
N LYS A 11 -3.55 -12.39 3.61
CA LYS A 11 -4.98 -12.10 3.79
C LYS A 11 -5.25 -10.61 3.73
N ALA A 12 -4.43 -9.81 4.41
CA ALA A 12 -4.56 -8.36 4.42
C ALA A 12 -4.39 -7.78 3.01
N GLU A 13 -3.40 -8.26 2.26
CA GLU A 13 -3.16 -7.81 0.89
C GLU A 13 -4.34 -8.12 -0.03
N ARG A 14 -4.94 -9.32 0.09
CA ARG A 14 -6.13 -9.68 -0.69
C ARG A 14 -7.31 -8.78 -0.35
N GLU A 15 -7.55 -8.56 0.94
CA GLU A 15 -8.62 -7.70 1.41
C GLU A 15 -8.44 -6.26 0.90
N ALA A 16 -7.22 -5.74 0.99
CA ALA A 16 -6.88 -4.41 0.51
C ALA A 16 -7.06 -4.28 -1.01
N ALA A 17 -6.62 -5.30 -1.77
CA ALA A 17 -6.76 -5.29 -3.22
C ALA A 17 -8.23 -5.27 -3.64
N GLU A 18 -9.06 -6.08 -3.00
CA GLU A 18 -10.50 -6.09 -3.26
C GLU A 18 -11.15 -4.74 -2.96
N LEU A 19 -10.79 -4.15 -1.81
CA LEU A 19 -11.31 -2.84 -1.41
C LEU A 19 -10.92 -1.76 -2.43
N MET A 20 -9.65 -1.73 -2.83
CA MET A 20 -9.17 -0.73 -3.77
C MET A 20 -9.78 -0.91 -5.15
N THR A 21 -10.02 -2.13 -5.58
CA THR A 21 -10.73 -2.40 -6.83
C THR A 21 -12.15 -1.83 -6.77
N GLU A 22 -12.85 -2.06 -5.66
CA GLU A 22 -14.20 -1.55 -5.47
C GLU A 22 -14.25 -0.02 -5.44
N VAL A 23 -13.33 0.61 -4.70
CA VAL A 23 -13.32 2.06 -4.50
C VAL A 23 -12.87 2.81 -5.74
N THR A 24 -11.83 2.30 -6.44
CA THR A 24 -11.21 3.03 -7.56
C THR A 24 -11.76 2.64 -8.92
N GLY A 25 -12.31 1.44 -9.04
CA GLY A 25 -12.71 0.89 -10.34
C GLY A 25 -11.56 0.29 -11.15
N PHE A 26 -10.32 0.42 -10.69
CA PHE A 26 -9.18 -0.24 -11.32
C PHE A 26 -9.07 -1.68 -10.82
N ASP A 27 -8.59 -2.59 -11.67
CA ASP A 27 -8.35 -3.98 -11.29
C ASP A 27 -7.07 -4.07 -10.46
N CYS A 28 -7.20 -3.86 -9.17
CA CYS A 28 -6.09 -3.87 -8.23
C CYS A 28 -5.80 -5.31 -7.78
N GLN A 29 -4.56 -5.73 -7.96
CA GLN A 29 -4.11 -7.10 -7.68
C GLN A 29 -2.94 -7.08 -6.70
N ARG A 30 -2.77 -8.19 -5.99
CA ARG A 30 -1.56 -8.40 -5.19
C ARG A 30 -0.35 -8.50 -6.10
N ASN A 31 0.73 -7.87 -5.65
CA ASN A 31 2.01 -7.93 -6.36
C ASN A 31 2.78 -9.17 -5.90
N LEU A 32 2.74 -10.21 -6.70
CA LEU A 32 3.47 -11.46 -6.41
C LEU A 32 4.91 -11.31 -6.88
N SER A 33 5.67 -10.50 -6.15
CA SER A 33 6.99 -10.06 -6.57
C SER A 33 8.14 -10.99 -6.20
N ALA A 34 7.87 -12.22 -5.79
CA ALA A 34 8.93 -13.19 -5.50
C ALA A 34 9.86 -13.33 -6.71
N GLY A 35 11.14 -12.97 -6.53
CA GLY A 35 12.13 -13.03 -7.58
C GLY A 35 12.23 -11.80 -8.47
N ILE A 36 11.40 -10.78 -8.26
CA ILE A 36 11.53 -9.51 -8.98
C ILE A 36 12.52 -8.62 -8.23
N PRO A 37 13.56 -8.09 -8.93
CA PRO A 37 14.51 -7.16 -8.29
C PRO A 37 13.81 -5.87 -7.85
N GLY A 38 14.08 -5.45 -6.63
CA GLY A 38 13.52 -4.23 -6.06
C GLY A 38 12.09 -4.43 -5.57
N ASP A 39 11.77 -3.71 -4.50
CA ASP A 39 10.42 -3.72 -3.91
C ASP A 39 9.60 -2.62 -4.57
N VAL A 40 8.53 -3.01 -5.25
CA VAL A 40 7.64 -2.09 -5.97
C VAL A 40 6.26 -2.00 -5.31
N GLY A 41 6.17 -2.43 -4.05
CA GLY A 41 4.93 -2.36 -3.29
C GLY A 41 4.17 -3.68 -3.26
N ASP A 42 3.08 -3.69 -2.51
CA ASP A 42 2.28 -4.90 -2.26
C ASP A 42 1.15 -5.10 -3.25
N LEU A 43 0.65 -4.03 -3.85
CA LEU A 43 -0.44 -4.07 -4.82
C LEU A 43 -0.03 -3.38 -6.12
N HIS A 44 -0.66 -3.79 -7.22
CA HIS A 44 -0.48 -3.13 -8.52
C HIS A 44 -1.84 -3.01 -9.23
N GLY A 45 -1.88 -2.27 -10.31
CA GLY A 45 -3.08 -2.08 -11.13
C GLY A 45 -3.66 -0.68 -11.08
N ILE A 46 -3.26 0.13 -10.10
CA ILE A 46 -3.65 1.55 -10.07
C ILE A 46 -2.56 2.33 -10.80
N PRO A 47 -2.91 3.10 -11.84
CA PRO A 47 -1.90 3.78 -12.66
C PRO A 47 -1.00 4.71 -11.85
N ASN A 48 0.31 4.63 -12.11
CA ASN A 48 1.32 5.53 -11.58
C ASN A 48 1.33 5.60 -10.04
N THR A 49 0.93 4.50 -9.39
CA THR A 49 0.71 4.48 -7.93
C THR A 49 1.30 3.22 -7.32
N VAL A 50 2.00 3.40 -6.23
CA VAL A 50 2.50 2.28 -5.40
C VAL A 50 1.68 2.21 -4.14
N ILE A 51 1.17 1.03 -3.84
CA ILE A 51 0.41 0.78 -2.61
C ILE A 51 1.14 -0.30 -1.80
N GLN A 52 1.40 0.02 -0.54
CA GLN A 52 1.81 -1.02 0.41
C GLN A 52 0.69 -1.25 1.43
N VAL A 53 0.68 -2.45 1.98
CA VAL A 53 -0.36 -2.91 2.89
C VAL A 53 0.28 -3.29 4.21
N CYS A 54 -0.31 -2.85 5.31
CA CYS A 54 0.22 -3.12 6.64
C CYS A 54 -0.92 -3.53 7.58
N ASP A 55 -0.71 -4.67 8.25
CA ASP A 55 -1.62 -5.15 9.31
C ASP A 55 -0.81 -5.46 10.57
N TRP A 56 -0.09 -4.46 11.06
CA TRP A 56 0.69 -4.58 12.28
C TRP A 56 -0.20 -4.37 13.50
N ALA A 57 0.14 -5.06 14.60
CA ALA A 57 -0.54 -4.85 15.87
C ALA A 57 -0.29 -3.42 16.41
N ASP A 58 0.93 -2.93 16.26
CA ASP A 58 1.28 -1.55 16.66
C ASP A 58 0.90 -0.58 15.53
N LYS A 59 -0.29 0.00 15.64
CA LYS A 59 -0.82 0.91 14.61
C LYS A 59 -0.08 2.24 14.58
N ASN A 60 0.35 2.74 15.72
CA ASN A 60 1.13 3.97 15.76
C ASN A 60 2.43 3.81 14.98
N ARG A 61 3.14 2.73 15.23
CA ARG A 61 4.39 2.45 14.53
C ARG A 61 4.16 2.26 13.04
N ALA A 62 3.11 1.54 12.66
CA ALA A 62 2.77 1.35 11.25
C ALA A 62 2.57 2.68 10.54
N CYS A 63 1.83 3.60 11.15
CA CYS A 63 1.55 4.91 10.57
C CYS A 63 2.79 5.81 10.47
N LEU A 64 3.77 5.62 11.36
CA LEU A 64 4.98 6.42 11.36
C LEU A 64 6.07 5.85 10.44
N VAL A 65 6.19 4.54 10.37
CA VAL A 65 7.28 3.87 9.65
C VAL A 65 6.93 3.58 8.19
N LYS A 66 5.77 3.01 7.94
CA LYS A 66 5.41 2.51 6.61
C LYS A 66 5.30 3.61 5.54
N PRO A 67 4.75 4.78 5.80
CA PRO A 67 4.72 5.84 4.77
C PRO A 67 6.11 6.33 4.34
N ARG A 68 7.12 6.12 5.16
CA ARG A 68 8.52 6.44 4.78
C ARG A 68 9.10 5.34 3.92
N GLU A 69 8.81 4.08 4.23
CA GLU A 69 9.28 2.92 3.46
C GLU A 69 8.71 2.90 2.05
N VAL A 70 7.47 3.32 1.87
CA VAL A 70 6.83 3.32 0.55
C VAL A 70 7.51 4.26 -0.44
N GLU A 71 8.26 5.26 0.03
CA GLU A 71 9.03 6.15 -0.85
C GLU A 71 10.10 5.40 -1.62
N VAL A 72 10.75 4.42 -0.99
CA VAL A 72 11.72 3.56 -1.67
C VAL A 72 11.03 2.71 -2.74
N GLN A 73 9.88 2.16 -2.41
CA GLN A 73 9.09 1.38 -3.38
C GLN A 73 8.65 2.24 -4.56
N LYS A 74 8.28 3.48 -4.30
CA LYS A 74 7.91 4.45 -5.34
C LYS A 74 9.05 4.67 -6.33
N GLU A 75 10.26 4.88 -5.83
CA GLU A 75 11.44 5.05 -6.67
C GLU A 75 11.70 3.81 -7.51
N ASN A 76 11.64 2.63 -6.90
CA ASN A 76 11.85 1.37 -7.60
C ASN A 76 10.83 1.15 -8.72
N ALA A 77 9.60 1.58 -8.52
CA ALA A 77 8.52 1.42 -9.50
C ALA A 77 8.47 2.55 -10.53
N GLY A 78 9.19 3.64 -10.32
CA GLY A 78 9.11 4.82 -11.18
C GLY A 78 7.73 5.49 -11.14
N ALA A 79 7.05 5.38 -10.00
CA ALA A 79 5.71 5.95 -9.82
C ALA A 79 5.77 7.34 -9.19
N ASP A 80 4.69 8.10 -9.38
CA ASP A 80 4.58 9.44 -8.79
C ASP A 80 3.75 9.44 -7.50
N PHE A 81 2.84 8.50 -7.33
CA PHE A 81 1.90 8.48 -6.22
C PHE A 81 2.09 7.26 -5.34
N VAL A 82 1.78 7.42 -4.06
CA VAL A 82 1.89 6.34 -3.09
C VAL A 82 0.69 6.32 -2.16
N GLY A 83 0.43 5.16 -1.58
CA GLY A 83 -0.48 5.03 -0.47
C GLY A 83 -0.02 3.92 0.46
N THR A 84 -0.17 4.13 1.75
CA THR A 84 0.04 3.09 2.76
C THR A 84 -1.31 2.72 3.34
N MET A 85 -1.75 1.51 3.05
CA MET A 85 -3.02 1.01 3.57
C MET A 85 -2.78 0.31 4.89
N VAL A 86 -3.33 0.86 5.97
CA VAL A 86 -3.20 0.29 7.30
C VAL A 86 -4.54 -0.28 7.73
N ARG A 87 -4.52 -1.56 8.13
CA ARG A 87 -5.71 -2.25 8.61
C ARG A 87 -5.87 -2.01 10.11
N PHE A 88 -7.00 -1.44 10.47
CA PHE A 88 -7.36 -1.22 11.87
C PHE A 88 -8.36 -2.28 12.33
N ARG A 89 -8.60 -2.29 13.63
CA ARG A 89 -9.47 -3.27 14.27
C ARG A 89 -10.85 -3.31 13.60
N GLY A 90 -11.34 -4.51 13.39
CA GLY A 90 -12.64 -4.73 12.72
C GLY A 90 -12.58 -4.60 11.20
N GLY A 91 -11.39 -4.65 10.61
CA GLY A 91 -11.23 -4.54 9.16
C GLY A 91 -11.46 -3.14 8.62
N LYS A 92 -11.23 -2.14 9.46
CA LYS A 92 -11.34 -0.73 9.04
C LYS A 92 -10.03 -0.30 8.44
N TRP A 93 -10.06 0.09 7.18
CA TRP A 93 -8.87 0.49 6.44
C TRP A 93 -8.73 2.01 6.40
N ARG A 94 -7.47 2.45 6.45
CA ARG A 94 -7.14 3.86 6.22
C ARG A 94 -5.94 3.92 5.29
N ILE A 95 -5.91 4.95 4.46
CA ILE A 95 -4.71 5.27 3.68
C ILE A 95 -3.99 6.36 4.46
N VAL A 96 -2.76 6.06 4.87
CA VAL A 96 -1.93 6.95 5.66
C VAL A 96 -0.89 7.59 4.74
N LEU A 97 -0.79 8.91 4.78
CA LEU A 97 0.12 9.68 3.96
C LEU A 97 0.93 10.63 4.84
N THR A 98 2.17 10.89 4.43
CA THR A 98 2.88 12.05 5.00
C THR A 98 2.29 13.32 4.41
N PRO A 99 2.50 14.50 5.04
CA PRO A 99 2.07 15.76 4.45
C PRO A 99 2.61 15.97 3.04
N GLU A 100 3.84 15.54 2.78
CA GLU A 100 4.48 15.67 1.47
C GLU A 100 3.79 14.77 0.43
N GLN A 101 3.42 13.57 0.82
CA GLN A 101 2.70 12.64 -0.07
C GLN A 101 1.31 13.18 -0.40
N PHE A 102 0.63 13.72 0.59
CA PHE A 102 -0.67 14.37 0.38
C PHE A 102 -0.52 15.57 -0.57
N ASN A 103 0.52 16.38 -0.38
CA ASN A 103 0.76 17.54 -1.25
C ASN A 103 0.99 17.10 -2.70
N THR A 104 1.70 16.00 -2.93
CA THR A 104 1.90 15.48 -4.29
C THR A 104 0.56 15.18 -4.97
N LEU A 105 -0.35 14.54 -4.26
CA LEU A 105 -1.69 14.26 -4.77
C LEU A 105 -2.49 15.54 -4.98
N LEU A 106 -2.40 16.47 -4.04
CA LEU A 106 -3.12 17.73 -4.10
C LEU A 106 -2.69 18.56 -5.32
N GLN A 107 -1.39 18.65 -5.56
CA GLN A 107 -0.87 19.39 -6.73
C GLN A 107 -1.33 18.73 -8.04
N ALA A 108 -1.32 17.41 -8.11
CA ALA A 108 -1.81 16.69 -9.28
C ALA A 108 -3.31 16.95 -9.52
N ALA A 109 -4.09 17.01 -8.45
CA ALA A 109 -5.53 17.24 -8.54
C ALA A 109 -5.89 18.70 -8.94
N LEU A 110 -5.03 19.66 -8.55
CA LEU A 110 -5.29 21.09 -8.78
C LEU A 110 -4.68 21.59 -10.10
N HIS A 111 -3.90 20.80 -10.75
CA HIS A 111 -3.25 21.12 -12.03
C HIS A 111 -3.67 20.10 -13.09
#